data_8654d926a55b9a4b6ca665e08ed00cb6
#
_entry.id   8654d926a55b9a4b6ca665e08ed00cb6
#
_cell.length_a   1.000
_cell.length_b   1.000
_cell.length_c   1.000
_cell.angle_alpha   90.00
_cell.angle_beta   90.00
_cell.angle_gamma   90.00
#
_symmetry.space_group_name_H-M   'P 1'
#
loop_
_entity.id
_entity.type
_entity.pdbx_description
1 polymer ?
#
loop_
_entity_poly.entity_id
_entity_poly.type
_entity_poly.pdbx_seq_one_letter_code
_entity_poly.pdbx_strand_id
1 'polypeptide(L)'
;MGKVIGIDLGTTNSAMAVYEGNEAKIIANKEGKNTTPSIVAFTDKGEILVGESAKRQAVTNPEKTIYSIKRIMGLMFNEEKAKEAEKRLPYKIVDRNGACAIEISGKIYTPQEISAKILMKLKEDAESYLGESVSEAVITVPAYFNDSQRKATKEAGTIAGLNVLRIINEPTSAALAYGLDKKESEKIMVYDLGGGTFDVTVLETGDNVVEVLATGGDAFLGGDDFDNRVIDFLATEFKSETGIEIKNDVMALQRLKEAAENAKKELSSAMETEINLPFITADATGPKHLVKKLTRAKFESLTEDLIEETISKIESVIKDVGLTKNEISEVVMVGGSTRIPKVQERVKGFIHKELNKSVNPDEVVAVGASIQGGVLKGDVKDVLLLDVTPLSLGIETLGGVMTKVIDRGTTIPAKKSQVFSTAEDNQPAVSIMVLQGERDLARDNKSLGKFDLQGIAPAPRGVPQIEVTFDIDANGILTVSAQDKNTGKSQEIKISGSSGLSDSEIEKMVKDAELHKEEDARKKEVIEARNHADSLAHQTQKSLDEHKANLNENDANEIQNAINALKDCIKNDNATKAELEDKTKLLAQAAQKLGEAMANKNNAEQPKKKDDDVIDAEVE
;
A
#
# COMPACT_ATOMS: atom_id res chain seq x y z
N MET A 1 15.18 9.69 28.05
CA MET A 1 14.54 9.66 26.72
C MET A 1 13.04 9.55 26.95
N GLY A 2 12.20 10.31 26.22
CA GLY A 2 10.74 10.23 26.37
C GLY A 2 10.21 8.85 26.00
N LYS A 3 9.09 8.45 26.59
CA LYS A 3 8.43 7.18 26.28
C LYS A 3 7.79 7.21 24.91
N VAL A 4 7.80 6.06 24.22
CA VAL A 4 7.09 5.84 22.95
C VAL A 4 5.79 5.12 23.26
N ILE A 5 4.68 5.64 22.79
CA ILE A 5 3.40 4.94 22.86
C ILE A 5 3.08 4.22 21.57
N GLY A 6 2.53 3.01 21.67
CA GLY A 6 1.90 2.30 20.57
C GLY A 6 0.43 2.68 20.48
N ILE A 7 -0.03 3.10 19.31
CA ILE A 7 -1.41 3.51 19.09
C ILE A 7 -2.03 2.63 18.01
N ASP A 8 -3.12 1.96 18.35
CA ASP A 8 -4.08 1.44 17.41
C ASP A 8 -5.08 2.55 17.07
N LEU A 9 -4.94 3.13 15.87
CA LEU A 9 -5.88 4.13 15.37
C LEU A 9 -7.01 3.43 14.60
N GLY A 10 -7.95 2.83 15.32
CA GLY A 10 -9.04 2.05 14.74
C GLY A 10 -10.14 2.88 14.08
N THR A 11 -10.92 2.28 13.18
CA THR A 11 -12.04 2.93 12.49
C THR A 11 -13.15 3.34 13.46
N THR A 12 -13.46 2.48 14.44
CA THR A 12 -14.54 2.68 15.42
C THR A 12 -14.01 3.03 16.80
N ASN A 13 -12.99 2.32 17.27
CA ASN A 13 -12.33 2.55 18.56
C ASN A 13 -10.81 2.57 18.36
N SER A 14 -10.13 3.37 19.14
CA SER A 14 -8.67 3.43 19.23
C SER A 14 -8.20 2.98 20.60
N ALA A 15 -7.01 2.39 20.65
CA ALA A 15 -6.36 1.95 21.88
C ALA A 15 -4.90 2.43 21.92
N MET A 16 -4.32 2.47 23.10
CA MET A 16 -2.93 2.86 23.29
C MET A 16 -2.23 2.02 24.36
N ALA A 17 -0.96 1.77 24.14
CA ALA A 17 -0.12 1.00 25.06
C ALA A 17 1.28 1.62 25.16
N VAL A 18 2.00 1.24 26.21
CA VAL A 18 3.40 1.60 26.41
C VAL A 18 4.21 0.34 26.70
N TYR A 19 5.45 0.27 26.21
CA TYR A 19 6.40 -0.75 26.59
C TYR A 19 7.26 -0.24 27.76
N GLU A 20 7.15 -0.90 28.91
CA GLU A 20 7.82 -0.49 30.14
C GLU A 20 8.10 -1.70 31.05
N GLY A 21 9.30 -1.77 31.63
CA GLY A 21 9.67 -2.85 32.53
C GLY A 21 9.67 -4.25 31.90
N ASN A 22 10.06 -4.34 30.63
CA ASN A 22 10.07 -5.55 29.78
C ASN A 22 8.68 -6.14 29.46
N GLU A 23 7.62 -5.34 29.61
CA GLU A 23 6.27 -5.75 29.23
C GLU A 23 5.51 -4.62 28.56
N ALA A 24 4.56 -4.96 27.70
CA ALA A 24 3.64 -4.02 27.11
C ALA A 24 2.41 -3.85 28.01
N LYS A 25 2.04 -2.61 28.30
CA LYS A 25 0.91 -2.25 29.18
C LYS A 25 -0.08 -1.39 28.42
N ILE A 26 -1.36 -1.77 28.47
CA ILE A 26 -2.43 -0.91 27.97
C ILE A 26 -2.57 0.32 28.86
N ILE A 27 -2.72 1.47 28.22
CA ILE A 27 -2.99 2.74 28.88
C ILE A 27 -4.49 2.99 28.85
N ALA A 28 -5.11 3.05 30.03
CA ALA A 28 -6.50 3.44 30.15
C ALA A 28 -6.67 4.95 29.92
N ASN A 29 -7.74 5.35 29.25
CA ASN A 29 -8.09 6.75 29.06
C ASN A 29 -8.58 7.40 30.37
N LYS A 30 -8.80 8.71 30.37
CA LYS A 30 -9.29 9.46 31.55
C LYS A 30 -10.65 8.99 32.04
N GLU A 31 -11.43 8.31 31.19
CA GLU A 31 -12.72 7.69 31.54
C GLU A 31 -12.56 6.28 32.14
N GLY A 32 -11.32 5.80 32.34
CA GLY A 32 -11.00 4.49 32.89
C GLY A 32 -11.24 3.32 31.93
N LYS A 33 -11.34 3.56 30.61
CA LYS A 33 -11.53 2.56 29.57
C LYS A 33 -10.24 2.31 28.81
N ASN A 34 -10.01 1.08 28.38
CA ASN A 34 -8.85 0.68 27.57
C ASN A 34 -8.97 1.08 26.09
N THR A 35 -10.18 1.45 25.64
CA THR A 35 -10.44 1.93 24.29
C THR A 35 -11.15 3.28 24.31
N THR A 36 -10.89 4.10 23.30
CA THR A 36 -11.51 5.41 23.10
C THR A 36 -12.26 5.40 21.76
N PRO A 37 -13.57 5.75 21.71
CA PRO A 37 -14.28 5.87 20.45
C PRO A 37 -13.57 6.82 19.48
N SER A 38 -13.37 6.41 18.23
CA SER A 38 -12.75 7.22 17.17
C SER A 38 -13.77 8.22 16.61
N ILE A 39 -14.33 9.06 17.49
CA ILE A 39 -15.44 9.99 17.20
C ILE A 39 -15.04 11.41 17.61
N VAL A 40 -15.33 12.37 16.73
CA VAL A 40 -15.11 13.81 16.98
C VAL A 40 -16.41 14.56 16.74
N ALA A 41 -16.87 15.36 17.69
CA ALA A 41 -18.08 16.17 17.55
C ALA A 41 -17.75 17.67 17.68
N PHE A 42 -18.40 18.48 16.84
CA PHE A 42 -18.29 19.94 16.87
C PHE A 42 -19.60 20.52 17.41
N THR A 43 -19.49 21.24 18.53
CA THR A 43 -20.67 21.86 19.16
C THR A 43 -21.00 23.22 18.54
N ASP A 44 -22.24 23.69 18.72
CA ASP A 44 -22.64 25.03 18.27
C ASP A 44 -21.90 26.16 18.99
N LYS A 45 -21.31 25.86 20.13
CA LYS A 45 -20.46 26.81 20.90
C LYS A 45 -19.00 26.85 20.41
N GLY A 46 -18.66 26.02 19.39
CA GLY A 46 -17.30 25.94 18.83
C GLY A 46 -16.36 25.04 19.62
N GLU A 47 -16.86 24.27 20.59
CA GLU A 47 -16.09 23.26 21.31
C GLU A 47 -15.92 22.00 20.44
N ILE A 48 -14.79 21.34 20.59
CA ILE A 48 -14.50 20.05 19.94
C ILE A 48 -14.48 18.98 21.02
N LEU A 49 -15.36 17.99 20.89
CA LEU A 49 -15.43 16.84 21.78
C LEU A 49 -14.85 15.62 21.08
N VAL A 50 -14.16 14.75 21.81
CA VAL A 50 -13.55 13.53 21.28
C VAL A 50 -13.89 12.34 22.17
N GLY A 51 -14.02 11.15 21.58
CA GLY A 51 -14.25 9.91 22.30
C GLY A 51 -15.68 9.79 22.83
N GLU A 52 -15.82 9.34 24.07
CA GLU A 52 -17.12 9.09 24.70
C GLU A 52 -18.02 10.34 24.79
N SER A 53 -17.43 11.51 25.00
CA SER A 53 -18.17 12.77 25.03
C SER A 53 -18.76 13.12 23.66
N ALA A 54 -18.02 12.86 22.57
CA ALA A 54 -18.49 13.01 21.21
C ALA A 54 -19.57 11.97 20.87
N LYS A 55 -19.37 10.69 21.26
CA LYS A 55 -20.33 9.61 21.03
C LYS A 55 -21.71 9.93 21.63
N ARG A 56 -21.73 10.46 22.85
CA ARG A 56 -22.98 10.86 23.52
C ARG A 56 -23.75 11.97 22.80
N GLN A 57 -23.09 12.80 22.01
CA GLN A 57 -23.73 13.86 21.23
C GLN A 57 -24.23 13.41 19.85
N ALA A 58 -23.84 12.23 19.37
CA ALA A 58 -24.20 11.76 18.05
C ALA A 58 -25.72 11.72 17.81
N VAL A 59 -26.51 11.45 18.85
CA VAL A 59 -27.98 11.43 18.78
C VAL A 59 -28.58 12.81 18.51
N THR A 60 -28.05 13.84 19.15
CA THR A 60 -28.61 15.21 19.08
C THR A 60 -27.88 16.11 18.08
N ASN A 61 -26.71 15.70 17.60
CA ASN A 61 -25.86 16.47 16.70
C ASN A 61 -25.17 15.56 15.64
N PRO A 62 -25.94 14.76 14.88
CA PRO A 62 -25.37 13.74 13.98
C PRO A 62 -24.57 14.33 12.82
N GLU A 63 -24.99 15.45 12.21
CA GLU A 63 -24.31 16.07 11.06
C GLU A 63 -22.93 16.68 11.40
N LYS A 64 -22.70 17.00 12.68
CA LYS A 64 -21.44 17.56 13.17
C LYS A 64 -20.66 16.56 14.05
N THR A 65 -21.09 15.31 14.08
CA THR A 65 -20.42 14.21 14.78
C THR A 65 -19.80 13.27 13.75
N ILE A 66 -18.46 13.31 13.69
CA ILE A 66 -17.65 12.61 12.70
C ILE A 66 -17.18 11.30 13.30
N TYR A 67 -17.49 10.19 12.63
CA TYR A 67 -17.02 8.84 12.95
C TYR A 67 -16.60 8.11 11.66
N SER A 68 -15.93 6.98 11.78
CA SER A 68 -15.43 6.19 10.64
C SER A 68 -14.56 6.99 9.66
N ILE A 69 -13.88 8.03 10.15
CA ILE A 69 -13.04 8.93 9.34
C ILE A 69 -11.90 8.19 8.61
N LYS A 70 -11.43 7.08 9.19
CA LYS A 70 -10.38 6.23 8.64
C LYS A 70 -10.75 5.69 7.25
N ARG A 71 -12.04 5.50 6.94
CA ARG A 71 -12.53 5.02 5.64
C ARG A 71 -12.22 5.95 4.48
N ILE A 72 -12.07 7.26 4.74
CA ILE A 72 -11.75 8.26 3.69
C ILE A 72 -10.34 8.85 3.85
N MET A 73 -9.53 8.29 4.76
CA MET A 73 -8.16 8.70 4.97
C MET A 73 -7.34 8.50 3.69
N GLY A 74 -6.73 9.56 3.17
CA GLY A 74 -5.85 9.53 2.01
C GLY A 74 -6.52 9.19 0.66
N LEU A 75 -7.87 9.17 0.58
CA LEU A 75 -8.60 8.91 -0.66
C LEU A 75 -8.76 10.17 -1.50
N MET A 76 -8.79 9.98 -2.83
CA MET A 76 -9.22 11.00 -3.77
C MET A 76 -10.75 11.05 -3.84
N PHE A 77 -11.32 12.24 -4.02
CA PHE A 77 -12.79 12.44 -4.00
C PHE A 77 -13.53 11.70 -5.12
N ASN A 78 -12.86 11.45 -6.26
CA ASN A 78 -13.45 10.73 -7.40
C ASN A 78 -13.36 9.20 -7.28
N GLU A 79 -12.69 8.66 -6.28
CA GLU A 79 -12.57 7.20 -6.07
C GLU A 79 -13.93 6.61 -5.69
N GLU A 80 -14.17 5.36 -6.10
CA GLU A 80 -15.40 4.63 -5.82
C GLU A 80 -15.64 4.46 -4.31
N LYS A 81 -14.57 4.17 -3.55
CA LYS A 81 -14.63 4.07 -2.08
C LYS A 81 -15.07 5.38 -1.42
N ALA A 82 -14.67 6.53 -1.94
CA ALA A 82 -15.11 7.84 -1.44
C ALA A 82 -16.61 8.06 -1.67
N LYS A 83 -17.11 7.69 -2.86
CA LYS A 83 -18.55 7.74 -3.19
C LYS A 83 -19.39 6.77 -2.36
N GLU A 84 -18.83 5.62 -2.02
CA GLU A 84 -19.51 4.68 -1.13
C GLU A 84 -19.58 5.23 0.31
N ALA A 85 -18.48 5.81 0.80
CA ALA A 85 -18.46 6.48 2.09
C ALA A 85 -19.48 7.63 2.17
N GLU A 86 -19.60 8.45 1.12
CA GLU A 86 -20.57 9.54 1.04
C GLU A 86 -22.03 9.06 1.19
N LYS A 87 -22.36 7.87 0.67
CA LYS A 87 -23.71 7.28 0.80
C LYS A 87 -24.00 6.76 2.20
N ARG A 88 -22.98 6.36 2.95
CA ARG A 88 -23.12 5.68 4.26
C ARG A 88 -22.97 6.61 5.46
N LEU A 89 -22.28 7.75 5.29
CA LEU A 89 -21.94 8.65 6.39
C LEU A 89 -22.89 9.85 6.43
N PRO A 90 -23.31 10.31 7.62
CA PRO A 90 -24.31 11.39 7.76
C PRO A 90 -23.74 12.78 7.56
N TYR A 91 -22.42 12.95 7.54
CA TYR A 91 -21.76 14.22 7.39
C TYR A 91 -21.31 14.44 5.93
N LYS A 92 -21.15 15.69 5.55
CA LYS A 92 -20.90 16.08 4.16
C LYS A 92 -19.42 15.88 3.79
N ILE A 93 -19.16 15.00 2.83
CA ILE A 93 -17.86 14.84 2.20
C ILE A 93 -17.77 15.77 0.99
N VAL A 94 -16.66 16.48 0.82
CA VAL A 94 -16.45 17.47 -0.24
C VAL A 94 -15.09 17.29 -0.90
N ASP A 95 -14.96 17.80 -2.12
CA ASP A 95 -13.69 17.87 -2.85
C ASP A 95 -12.84 19.04 -2.35
N ARG A 96 -11.61 18.75 -1.92
CA ARG A 96 -10.57 19.74 -1.64
C ARG A 96 -9.35 19.45 -2.50
N ASN A 97 -9.26 20.10 -3.65
CA ASN A 97 -8.16 19.91 -4.61
C ASN A 97 -7.96 18.46 -5.05
N GLY A 98 -9.05 17.74 -5.29
CA GLY A 98 -9.05 16.33 -5.68
C GLY A 98 -9.07 15.34 -4.53
N ALA A 99 -8.77 15.74 -3.29
CA ALA A 99 -8.79 14.87 -2.12
C ALA A 99 -10.11 14.95 -1.35
N CYS A 100 -10.47 13.87 -0.63
CA CYS A 100 -11.61 13.87 0.29
C CYS A 100 -11.39 14.84 1.44
N ALA A 101 -12.40 15.65 1.76
CA ALA A 101 -12.47 16.51 2.93
C ALA A 101 -13.89 16.52 3.49
N ILE A 102 -14.08 17.07 4.68
CA ILE A 102 -15.37 17.15 5.37
C ILE A 102 -15.73 18.60 5.59
N GLU A 103 -16.97 18.96 5.24
CA GLU A 103 -17.53 20.28 5.54
C GLU A 103 -18.34 20.25 6.82
N ILE A 104 -17.95 21.09 7.78
CA ILE A 104 -18.64 21.24 9.07
C ILE A 104 -18.89 22.71 9.32
N SER A 105 -20.14 23.13 9.36
CA SER A 105 -20.52 24.54 9.61
C SER A 105 -19.79 25.55 8.71
N GLY A 106 -19.60 25.22 7.42
CA GLY A 106 -18.92 26.05 6.43
C GLY A 106 -17.39 26.04 6.52
N LYS A 107 -16.79 25.24 7.40
CA LYS A 107 -15.34 25.01 7.46
C LYS A 107 -15.00 23.64 6.88
N ILE A 108 -13.90 23.58 6.15
CA ILE A 108 -13.43 22.34 5.53
C ILE A 108 -12.28 21.78 6.35
N TYR A 109 -12.40 20.51 6.72
CA TYR A 109 -11.40 19.73 7.47
C TYR A 109 -10.93 18.55 6.63
N THR A 110 -9.66 18.25 6.66
CA THR A 110 -9.12 17.02 6.08
C THR A 110 -9.34 15.83 7.02
N PRO A 111 -9.36 14.58 6.52
CA PRO A 111 -9.39 13.39 7.36
C PRO A 111 -8.23 13.34 8.36
N GLN A 112 -7.05 13.86 7.97
CA GLN A 112 -5.88 13.98 8.84
C GLN A 112 -6.15 14.90 10.03
N GLU A 113 -6.78 16.07 9.80
CA GLU A 113 -7.11 17.01 10.88
C GLU A 113 -8.13 16.43 11.86
N ILE A 114 -9.09 15.65 11.39
CA ILE A 114 -10.06 14.97 12.27
C ILE A 114 -9.37 13.85 13.06
N SER A 115 -8.58 12.99 12.39
CA SER A 115 -7.84 11.92 13.07
C SER A 115 -6.83 12.47 14.07
N ALA A 116 -6.22 13.62 13.79
CA ALA A 116 -5.33 14.30 14.72
C ALA A 116 -6.03 14.68 16.04
N LYS A 117 -7.33 15.01 16.01
CA LYS A 117 -8.10 15.27 17.26
C LYS A 117 -8.19 14.03 18.13
N ILE A 118 -8.39 12.87 17.51
CA ILE A 118 -8.39 11.57 18.22
C ILE A 118 -7.00 11.31 18.81
N LEU A 119 -5.94 11.48 18.02
CA LEU A 119 -4.56 11.28 18.47
C LEU A 119 -4.15 12.27 19.58
N MET A 120 -4.60 13.53 19.54
CA MET A 120 -4.40 14.50 20.61
C MET A 120 -5.03 14.04 21.92
N LYS A 121 -6.28 13.52 21.87
CA LYS A 121 -6.96 12.96 23.06
C LYS A 121 -6.18 11.78 23.63
N LEU A 122 -5.76 10.83 22.77
CA LEU A 122 -4.96 9.68 23.21
C LEU A 122 -3.63 10.12 23.83
N LYS A 123 -2.95 11.10 23.23
CA LYS A 123 -1.72 11.68 23.76
C LYS A 123 -1.95 12.28 25.15
N GLU A 124 -2.97 13.13 25.33
CA GLU A 124 -3.30 13.73 26.61
C GLU A 124 -3.64 12.69 27.69
N ASP A 125 -4.35 11.62 27.31
CA ASP A 125 -4.68 10.53 28.21
C ASP A 125 -3.42 9.74 28.61
N ALA A 126 -2.52 9.48 27.64
CA ALA A 126 -1.24 8.84 27.90
C ALA A 126 -0.35 9.68 28.82
N GLU A 127 -0.23 10.99 28.58
CA GLU A 127 0.52 11.92 29.43
C GLU A 127 -0.04 11.96 30.87
N SER A 128 -1.37 11.94 30.98
CA SER A 128 -2.03 11.89 32.29
C SER A 128 -1.77 10.58 33.04
N TYR A 129 -1.75 9.46 32.34
CA TYR A 129 -1.49 8.13 32.88
C TYR A 129 -0.01 7.95 33.28
N LEU A 130 0.91 8.39 32.43
CA LEU A 130 2.35 8.23 32.60
C LEU A 130 2.97 9.29 33.54
N GLY A 131 2.29 10.42 33.77
CA GLY A 131 2.81 11.55 34.54
C GLY A 131 3.95 12.32 33.89
N GLU A 132 4.18 12.09 32.58
CA GLU A 132 5.22 12.75 31.78
C GLU A 132 4.73 13.06 30.36
N SER A 133 5.43 13.95 29.66
CA SER A 133 5.09 14.31 28.27
C SER A 133 5.39 13.18 27.29
N VAL A 134 4.50 12.97 26.32
CA VAL A 134 4.63 12.00 25.24
C VAL A 134 4.84 12.72 23.92
N SER A 135 5.98 12.51 23.29
CA SER A 135 6.33 13.14 22.02
C SER A 135 6.50 12.17 20.85
N GLU A 136 6.53 10.87 21.11
CA GLU A 136 6.84 9.84 20.10
C GLU A 136 5.80 8.73 20.13
N ALA A 137 5.46 8.22 18.92
CA ALA A 137 4.50 7.15 18.77
C ALA A 137 4.84 6.20 17.62
N VAL A 138 4.38 4.95 17.74
CA VAL A 138 4.16 4.01 16.65
C VAL A 138 2.65 3.95 16.41
N ILE A 139 2.19 4.14 15.18
CA ILE A 139 0.75 4.16 14.85
C ILE A 139 0.46 3.04 13.85
N THR A 140 -0.65 2.34 14.04
CA THR A 140 -1.04 1.22 13.18
C THR A 140 -1.96 1.64 12.04
N VAL A 141 -1.91 0.86 10.96
CA VAL A 141 -2.78 0.97 9.79
C VAL A 141 -3.16 -0.42 9.29
N PRO A 142 -4.30 -0.60 8.61
CA PRO A 142 -4.62 -1.84 7.91
C PRO A 142 -3.50 -2.22 6.93
N ALA A 143 -3.28 -3.52 6.73
CA ALA A 143 -2.21 -3.99 5.85
C ALA A 143 -2.40 -3.52 4.40
N TYR A 144 -3.66 -3.40 3.92
CA TYR A 144 -4.00 -2.93 2.57
C TYR A 144 -3.92 -1.40 2.40
N PHE A 145 -3.59 -0.62 3.44
CA PHE A 145 -3.41 0.82 3.27
C PHE A 145 -2.27 1.10 2.30
N ASN A 146 -2.58 1.89 1.27
CA ASN A 146 -1.60 2.37 0.32
C ASN A 146 -0.74 3.51 0.91
N ASP A 147 0.27 3.93 0.16
CA ASP A 147 1.21 4.97 0.59
C ASP A 147 0.53 6.30 0.94
N SER A 148 -0.55 6.69 0.20
CA SER A 148 -1.33 7.89 0.53
C SER A 148 -1.96 7.80 1.90
N GLN A 149 -2.59 6.67 2.19
CA GLN A 149 -3.29 6.42 3.44
C GLN A 149 -2.31 6.33 4.61
N ARG A 150 -1.16 5.66 4.40
CA ARG A 150 -0.05 5.60 5.38
C ARG A 150 0.53 6.98 5.67
N LYS A 151 0.81 7.75 4.62
CA LYS A 151 1.28 9.14 4.74
C LYS A 151 0.26 10.01 5.45
N ALA A 152 -1.01 9.95 5.09
CA ALA A 152 -2.07 10.72 5.72
C ALA A 152 -2.19 10.38 7.22
N THR A 153 -2.02 9.10 7.59
CA THR A 153 -1.97 8.66 9.00
C THR A 153 -0.75 9.24 9.73
N LYS A 154 0.42 9.23 9.10
CA LYS A 154 1.64 9.84 9.65
C LYS A 154 1.48 11.35 9.84
N GLU A 155 0.88 12.03 8.85
CA GLU A 155 0.57 13.47 8.92
C GLU A 155 -0.39 13.79 10.07
N ALA A 156 -1.43 12.95 10.29
CA ALA A 156 -2.34 13.10 11.43
C ALA A 156 -1.59 13.04 12.77
N GLY A 157 -0.62 12.12 12.90
CA GLY A 157 0.27 12.05 14.06
C GLY A 157 1.11 13.32 14.25
N THR A 158 1.67 13.85 13.17
CA THR A 158 2.43 15.10 13.18
C THR A 158 1.57 16.30 13.59
N ILE A 159 0.35 16.41 13.06
CA ILE A 159 -0.62 17.45 13.43
C ILE A 159 -1.00 17.34 14.91
N ALA A 160 -1.05 16.11 15.46
CA ALA A 160 -1.29 15.87 16.89
C ALA A 160 -0.08 16.19 17.79
N GLY A 161 1.04 16.63 17.21
CA GLY A 161 2.28 16.92 17.96
C GLY A 161 3.02 15.65 18.39
N LEU A 162 2.91 14.57 17.61
CA LEU A 162 3.64 13.33 17.79
C LEU A 162 4.70 13.16 16.68
N ASN A 163 5.92 12.82 17.07
CA ASN A 163 6.92 12.30 16.15
C ASN A 163 6.59 10.82 15.91
N VAL A 164 6.03 10.52 14.71
CA VAL A 164 5.66 9.16 14.33
C VAL A 164 6.92 8.42 13.88
N LEU A 165 7.46 7.59 14.77
CA LEU A 165 8.67 6.82 14.53
C LEU A 165 8.47 5.76 13.44
N ARG A 166 7.29 5.12 13.43
CA ARG A 166 6.91 4.09 12.46
C ARG A 166 5.41 4.02 12.27
N ILE A 167 4.99 3.76 11.03
CA ILE A 167 3.66 3.22 10.70
C ILE A 167 3.82 1.72 10.54
N ILE A 168 3.00 0.93 11.23
CA ILE A 168 3.05 -0.54 11.25
C ILE A 168 1.69 -1.13 10.85
N ASN A 169 1.68 -2.27 10.17
CA ASN A 169 0.44 -2.97 9.82
C ASN A 169 -0.24 -3.56 11.06
N GLU A 170 -1.56 -3.42 11.16
CA GLU A 170 -2.37 -3.96 12.28
C GLU A 170 -2.14 -5.46 12.49
N PRO A 171 -2.21 -6.35 11.46
CA PRO A 171 -1.97 -7.77 11.63
C PRO A 171 -0.53 -8.08 12.07
N THR A 172 0.44 -7.35 11.57
CA THR A 172 1.84 -7.50 12.00
C THR A 172 2.01 -7.07 13.46
N SER A 173 1.36 -5.99 13.85
CA SER A 173 1.34 -5.53 15.24
C SER A 173 0.71 -6.59 16.16
N ALA A 174 -0.43 -7.17 15.76
CA ALA A 174 -1.05 -8.27 16.50
C ALA A 174 -0.12 -9.50 16.62
N ALA A 175 0.55 -9.87 15.54
CA ALA A 175 1.51 -10.97 15.55
C ALA A 175 2.71 -10.73 16.46
N LEU A 176 3.22 -9.50 16.53
CA LEU A 176 4.29 -9.13 17.48
C LEU A 176 3.85 -9.33 18.93
N ALA A 177 2.61 -8.96 19.27
CA ALA A 177 2.08 -9.18 20.60
C ALA A 177 1.91 -10.65 20.96
N TYR A 178 1.70 -11.48 19.94
CA TYR A 178 1.44 -12.91 20.10
C TYR A 178 2.71 -13.78 20.00
N GLY A 179 3.62 -13.46 19.09
CA GLY A 179 4.64 -14.38 18.57
C GLY A 179 6.03 -14.25 19.18
N LEU A 180 6.26 -13.35 20.15
CA LEU A 180 7.61 -13.09 20.69
C LEU A 180 8.27 -14.30 21.37
N ASP A 181 7.50 -15.25 21.86
CA ASP A 181 8.00 -16.42 22.60
C ASP A 181 8.19 -17.67 21.71
N LYS A 182 7.83 -17.60 20.41
CA LYS A 182 7.86 -18.76 19.51
C LYS A 182 9.18 -18.84 18.77
N LYS A 183 9.93 -19.94 19.05
CA LYS A 183 11.24 -20.21 18.44
C LYS A 183 11.18 -21.00 17.15
N GLU A 184 10.03 -21.61 16.82
CA GLU A 184 9.83 -22.40 15.61
C GLU A 184 9.14 -21.56 14.54
N SER A 185 9.46 -21.82 13.25
CA SER A 185 8.76 -21.18 12.13
C SER A 185 7.31 -21.66 12.11
N GLU A 186 6.38 -20.74 12.28
CA GLU A 186 4.93 -20.98 12.25
C GLU A 186 4.23 -20.07 11.25
N LYS A 187 3.24 -20.63 10.55
CA LYS A 187 2.34 -19.86 9.69
C LYS A 187 1.07 -19.53 10.45
N ILE A 188 0.90 -18.28 10.76
CA ILE A 188 -0.20 -17.75 11.58
C ILE A 188 -1.16 -16.99 10.67
N MET A 189 -2.46 -17.24 10.84
CA MET A 189 -3.49 -16.40 10.24
C MET A 189 -3.99 -15.39 11.27
N VAL A 190 -3.92 -14.12 10.96
CA VAL A 190 -4.59 -13.05 11.70
C VAL A 190 -5.92 -12.77 11.00
N TYR A 191 -7.01 -12.95 11.73
CA TYR A 191 -8.38 -12.65 11.29
C TYR A 191 -8.85 -11.44 12.10
N ASP A 192 -8.88 -10.28 11.48
CA ASP A 192 -9.28 -9.02 12.11
C ASP A 192 -10.62 -8.56 11.58
N LEU A 193 -11.66 -8.68 12.40
CA LEU A 193 -13.00 -8.15 12.11
C LEU A 193 -13.28 -7.02 13.10
N GLY A 194 -12.97 -5.81 12.66
CA GLY A 194 -13.18 -4.58 13.41
C GLY A 194 -14.64 -4.08 13.37
N GLY A 195 -14.83 -2.83 13.75
CA GLY A 195 -16.14 -2.19 13.64
C GLY A 195 -16.48 -1.75 12.22
N GLY A 196 -15.49 -1.44 11.39
CA GLY A 196 -15.72 -0.89 10.05
C GLY A 196 -15.00 -1.61 8.93
N THR A 197 -13.99 -2.44 9.22
CA THR A 197 -13.16 -3.14 8.25
C THR A 197 -13.00 -4.59 8.62
N PHE A 198 -12.74 -5.41 7.62
CA PHE A 198 -12.32 -6.79 7.75
C PHE A 198 -10.96 -6.97 7.08
N ASP A 199 -10.03 -7.60 7.79
CA ASP A 199 -8.71 -7.95 7.32
C ASP A 199 -8.38 -9.41 7.66
N VAL A 200 -7.76 -10.11 6.71
CA VAL A 200 -7.17 -11.41 6.93
C VAL A 200 -5.75 -11.42 6.39
N THR A 201 -4.80 -11.84 7.20
CA THR A 201 -3.38 -11.84 6.84
C THR A 201 -2.76 -13.16 7.24
N VAL A 202 -1.99 -13.77 6.35
CA VAL A 202 -1.13 -14.90 6.65
C VAL A 202 0.29 -14.40 6.86
N LEU A 203 0.85 -14.74 8.00
CA LEU A 203 2.19 -14.36 8.44
C LEU A 203 3.02 -15.62 8.66
N GLU A 204 4.33 -15.52 8.45
CA GLU A 204 5.31 -16.45 8.95
C GLU A 204 6.06 -15.82 10.13
N THR A 205 6.09 -16.53 11.26
CA THR A 205 6.81 -16.10 12.47
C THR A 205 7.86 -17.15 12.81
N GLY A 206 9.04 -16.73 13.21
CA GLY A 206 10.13 -17.63 13.62
C GLY A 206 11.46 -16.89 13.70
N ASP A 207 12.37 -17.34 14.53
CA ASP A 207 13.71 -16.73 14.72
C ASP A 207 13.67 -15.22 14.99
N ASN A 208 12.68 -14.75 15.72
CA ASN A 208 12.41 -13.34 16.03
C ASN A 208 12.03 -12.47 14.80
N VAL A 209 11.62 -13.11 13.70
CA VAL A 209 11.18 -12.43 12.47
C VAL A 209 9.67 -12.62 12.31
N VAL A 210 8.99 -11.58 11.84
CA VAL A 210 7.57 -11.63 11.42
C VAL A 210 7.50 -11.16 9.98
N GLU A 211 7.13 -12.06 9.08
CA GLU A 211 7.00 -11.79 7.64
C GLU A 211 5.55 -11.90 7.20
N VAL A 212 5.05 -10.91 6.45
CA VAL A 212 3.73 -10.93 5.82
C VAL A 212 3.82 -11.73 4.52
N LEU A 213 3.12 -12.86 4.44
CA LEU A 213 3.09 -13.68 3.22
C LEU A 213 2.01 -13.23 2.24
N ALA A 214 0.80 -12.97 2.73
CA ALA A 214 -0.28 -12.36 1.97
C ALA A 214 -1.30 -11.71 2.90
N THR A 215 -2.05 -10.76 2.38
CA THR A 215 -3.14 -10.07 3.06
C THR A 215 -4.31 -9.88 2.11
N GLY A 216 -5.52 -9.85 2.66
CA GLY A 216 -6.74 -9.53 1.94
C GLY A 216 -7.78 -8.98 2.90
N GLY A 217 -8.82 -8.36 2.39
CA GLY A 217 -9.80 -7.76 3.27
C GLY A 217 -10.92 -7.00 2.56
N ASP A 218 -11.69 -6.27 3.35
CA ASP A 218 -12.73 -5.35 2.87
C ASP A 218 -12.83 -4.13 3.77
N ALA A 219 -12.65 -2.95 3.17
CA ALA A 219 -12.68 -1.66 3.88
C ALA A 219 -14.10 -1.23 4.29
N PHE A 220 -15.14 -1.95 3.85
CA PHE A 220 -16.54 -1.66 4.12
C PHE A 220 -17.30 -2.84 4.72
N LEU A 221 -16.59 -3.83 5.27
CA LEU A 221 -17.16 -4.97 5.99
C LEU A 221 -16.68 -4.96 7.43
N GLY A 222 -17.60 -4.76 8.37
CA GLY A 222 -17.29 -4.72 9.81
C GLY A 222 -18.54 -4.69 10.67
N GLY A 223 -18.35 -4.52 11.98
CA GLY A 223 -19.42 -4.51 12.97
C GLY A 223 -20.55 -3.53 12.68
N ASP A 224 -20.27 -2.41 12.00
CA ASP A 224 -21.27 -1.42 11.58
C ASP A 224 -22.25 -2.02 10.55
N ASP A 225 -21.80 -2.94 9.70
CA ASP A 225 -22.64 -3.62 8.70
C ASP A 225 -23.57 -4.63 9.38
N PHE A 226 -23.07 -5.31 10.41
CA PHE A 226 -23.90 -6.16 11.27
C PHE A 226 -24.97 -5.33 11.98
N ASP A 227 -24.62 -4.14 12.50
CA ASP A 227 -25.58 -3.23 13.11
C ASP A 227 -26.62 -2.75 12.11
N ASN A 228 -26.24 -2.43 10.87
CA ASN A 228 -27.16 -2.03 9.81
C ASN A 228 -28.19 -3.13 9.49
N ARG A 229 -27.82 -4.42 9.51
CA ARG A 229 -28.77 -5.52 9.36
C ARG A 229 -29.85 -5.52 10.47
N VAL A 230 -29.44 -5.24 11.70
CA VAL A 230 -30.37 -5.11 12.84
C VAL A 230 -31.25 -3.88 12.68
N ILE A 231 -30.67 -2.73 12.28
CA ILE A 231 -31.43 -1.49 12.03
C ILE A 231 -32.49 -1.71 10.95
N ASP A 232 -32.15 -2.36 9.85
CA ASP A 232 -33.03 -2.66 8.74
C ASP A 232 -34.20 -3.57 9.18
N PHE A 233 -33.89 -4.58 9.98
CA PHE A 233 -34.88 -5.45 10.59
C PHE A 233 -35.85 -4.66 11.49
N LEU A 234 -35.32 -3.87 12.44
CA LEU A 234 -36.13 -3.08 13.36
C LEU A 234 -37.01 -2.05 12.64
N ALA A 235 -36.46 -1.36 11.64
CA ALA A 235 -37.17 -0.37 10.85
C ALA A 235 -38.31 -0.99 10.03
N THR A 236 -38.06 -2.18 9.45
CA THR A 236 -39.08 -2.93 8.69
C THR A 236 -40.22 -3.38 9.60
N GLU A 237 -39.90 -3.95 10.76
CA GLU A 237 -40.90 -4.35 11.75
C GLU A 237 -41.73 -3.14 12.24
N PHE A 238 -41.05 -2.05 12.59
CA PHE A 238 -41.72 -0.82 13.05
C PHE A 238 -42.66 -0.23 11.99
N LYS A 239 -42.18 -0.20 10.72
CA LYS A 239 -43.01 0.26 9.60
C LYS A 239 -44.25 -0.63 9.38
N SER A 240 -44.11 -1.94 9.54
CA SER A 240 -45.24 -2.86 9.40
C SER A 240 -46.32 -2.65 10.47
N GLU A 241 -45.91 -2.25 11.68
CA GLU A 241 -46.82 -2.03 12.82
C GLU A 241 -47.43 -0.62 12.84
N THR A 242 -46.66 0.40 12.43
CA THR A 242 -47.07 1.81 12.59
C THR A 242 -47.33 2.54 11.28
N GLY A 243 -46.85 2.00 10.14
CA GLY A 243 -46.86 2.67 8.85
C GLY A 243 -45.75 3.74 8.69
N ILE A 244 -44.94 3.98 9.70
CA ILE A 244 -43.94 5.07 9.73
C ILE A 244 -42.57 4.56 9.28
N GLU A 245 -41.95 5.27 8.32
CA GLU A 245 -40.56 5.03 7.89
C GLU A 245 -39.59 5.75 8.83
N ILE A 246 -39.17 5.04 9.88
CA ILE A 246 -38.38 5.59 10.98
C ILE A 246 -36.95 5.97 10.56
N LYS A 247 -36.41 5.40 9.47
CA LYS A 247 -35.07 5.70 8.97
C LYS A 247 -34.92 7.12 8.40
N ASN A 248 -36.07 7.77 8.08
CA ASN A 248 -36.07 9.16 7.60
C ASN A 248 -35.93 10.18 8.74
N ASP A 249 -36.09 9.76 9.99
CA ASP A 249 -35.85 10.58 11.17
C ASP A 249 -34.40 10.37 11.64
N VAL A 250 -33.55 11.38 11.48
CA VAL A 250 -32.10 11.32 11.78
C VAL A 250 -31.86 11.01 13.26
N MET A 251 -32.67 11.55 14.17
CA MET A 251 -32.55 11.28 15.61
C MET A 251 -32.94 9.84 15.95
N ALA A 252 -34.05 9.38 15.36
CA ALA A 252 -34.52 8.01 15.53
C ALA A 252 -33.49 7.00 14.96
N LEU A 253 -32.92 7.28 13.77
CA LEU A 253 -31.92 6.44 13.15
C LEU A 253 -30.65 6.33 14.04
N GLN A 254 -30.21 7.43 14.66
CA GLN A 254 -29.06 7.40 15.55
C GLN A 254 -29.32 6.57 16.83
N ARG A 255 -30.54 6.66 17.39
CA ARG A 255 -30.97 5.82 18.52
C ARG A 255 -31.07 4.34 18.13
N LEU A 256 -31.52 4.04 16.91
CA LEU A 256 -31.50 2.68 16.36
C LEU A 256 -30.07 2.13 16.24
N LYS A 257 -29.12 2.94 15.76
CA LYS A 257 -27.71 2.54 15.67
C LYS A 257 -27.13 2.16 17.03
N GLU A 258 -27.33 3.00 18.04
CA GLU A 258 -26.86 2.72 19.39
C GLU A 258 -27.49 1.44 19.96
N ALA A 259 -28.80 1.27 19.76
CA ALA A 259 -29.51 0.08 20.23
C ALA A 259 -29.08 -1.20 19.49
N ALA A 260 -28.82 -1.12 18.18
CA ALA A 260 -28.33 -2.24 17.38
C ALA A 260 -26.92 -2.66 17.80
N GLU A 261 -26.00 -1.70 18.00
CA GLU A 261 -24.65 -1.97 18.51
C GLU A 261 -24.68 -2.65 19.89
N ASN A 262 -25.53 -2.15 20.80
CA ASN A 262 -25.68 -2.73 22.13
C ASN A 262 -26.27 -4.14 22.06
N ALA A 263 -27.30 -4.35 21.25
CA ALA A 263 -27.90 -5.67 21.03
C ALA A 263 -26.89 -6.68 20.46
N LYS A 264 -26.11 -6.29 19.45
CA LYS A 264 -25.01 -7.11 18.92
C LYS A 264 -24.03 -7.54 20.00
N LYS A 265 -23.60 -6.60 20.86
CA LYS A 265 -22.69 -6.89 21.98
C LYS A 265 -23.29 -7.85 23.00
N GLU A 266 -24.53 -7.63 23.40
CA GLU A 266 -25.25 -8.48 24.35
C GLU A 266 -25.47 -9.89 23.79
N LEU A 267 -25.82 -10.02 22.51
CA LEU A 267 -26.03 -11.31 21.85
C LEU A 267 -24.72 -12.10 21.66
N SER A 268 -23.55 -11.52 21.88
CA SER A 268 -22.29 -12.25 21.92
C SER A 268 -22.19 -13.16 23.17
N SER A 269 -22.92 -12.84 24.26
CA SER A 269 -22.98 -13.63 25.48
C SER A 269 -24.38 -14.18 25.80
N ALA A 270 -25.45 -13.41 25.54
CA ALA A 270 -26.83 -13.80 25.77
C ALA A 270 -27.46 -14.50 24.56
N MET A 271 -28.53 -15.29 24.78
CA MET A 271 -29.28 -15.95 23.70
C MET A 271 -30.40 -15.03 23.13
N GLU A 272 -30.81 -14.03 23.89
CA GLU A 272 -31.78 -13.02 23.49
C GLU A 272 -31.51 -11.70 24.20
N THR A 273 -31.95 -10.59 23.60
CA THR A 273 -31.94 -9.26 24.19
C THR A 273 -33.23 -8.52 23.87
N GLU A 274 -33.61 -7.53 24.69
CA GLU A 274 -34.76 -6.66 24.45
C GLU A 274 -34.28 -5.26 24.05
N ILE A 275 -34.68 -4.84 22.86
CA ILE A 275 -34.43 -3.49 22.34
C ILE A 275 -35.64 -2.65 22.72
N ASN A 276 -35.47 -1.66 23.61
CA ASN A 276 -36.52 -0.79 24.11
C ASN A 276 -36.18 0.68 23.87
N LEU A 277 -36.85 1.28 22.91
CA LEU A 277 -36.68 2.68 22.51
C LEU A 277 -37.99 3.46 22.71
N PRO A 278 -38.23 3.96 23.94
CA PRO A 278 -39.43 4.75 24.22
C PRO A 278 -39.37 6.09 23.47
N PHE A 279 -40.54 6.58 23.02
CA PHE A 279 -40.67 7.87 22.32
C PHE A 279 -39.70 7.99 21.14
N ILE A 280 -39.61 6.93 20.30
CA ILE A 280 -38.69 6.88 19.16
C ILE A 280 -39.10 7.87 18.08
N THR A 281 -40.43 8.08 17.89
CA THR A 281 -41.03 9.07 17.01
C THR A 281 -42.44 9.38 17.47
N ALA A 282 -43.16 10.27 16.76
CA ALA A 282 -44.56 10.58 17.02
C ALA A 282 -45.33 10.81 15.71
N ASP A 283 -46.61 10.52 15.72
CA ASP A 283 -47.58 10.87 14.65
C ASP A 283 -48.78 11.61 15.21
N ALA A 284 -49.83 11.82 14.38
CA ALA A 284 -51.05 12.49 14.78
C ALA A 284 -51.81 11.77 15.92
N THR A 285 -51.55 10.49 16.18
CA THR A 285 -52.14 9.69 17.26
C THR A 285 -51.35 9.71 18.55
N GLY A 286 -50.16 10.35 18.55
CA GLY A 286 -49.31 10.49 19.71
C GLY A 286 -47.93 9.82 19.56
N PRO A 287 -47.19 9.72 20.69
CA PRO A 287 -45.86 9.13 20.68
C PRO A 287 -45.88 7.64 20.33
N LYS A 288 -44.86 7.19 19.63
CA LYS A 288 -44.60 5.79 19.28
C LYS A 288 -43.37 5.26 19.99
N HIS A 289 -43.43 3.99 20.36
CA HIS A 289 -42.38 3.28 21.07
C HIS A 289 -41.97 2.08 20.22
N LEU A 290 -40.68 1.74 20.21
CA LEU A 290 -40.17 0.51 19.62
C LEU A 290 -39.72 -0.41 20.76
N VAL A 291 -40.40 -1.53 20.93
CA VAL A 291 -40.01 -2.58 21.86
C VAL A 291 -39.97 -3.90 21.10
N LYS A 292 -38.81 -4.49 20.98
CA LYS A 292 -38.60 -5.74 20.23
C LYS A 292 -37.62 -6.65 20.97
N LYS A 293 -37.92 -7.95 20.96
CA LYS A 293 -36.99 -8.98 21.35
C LYS A 293 -36.20 -9.45 20.12
N LEU A 294 -34.90 -9.53 20.26
CA LEU A 294 -33.98 -10.06 19.24
C LEU A 294 -33.26 -11.27 19.82
N THR A 295 -33.42 -12.43 19.18
CA THR A 295 -32.69 -13.63 19.55
C THR A 295 -31.35 -13.71 18.79
N ARG A 296 -30.36 -14.38 19.39
CA ARG A 296 -29.08 -14.68 18.73
C ARG A 296 -29.30 -15.37 17.38
N ALA A 297 -30.15 -16.39 17.31
CA ALA A 297 -30.45 -17.10 16.07
C ALA A 297 -31.01 -16.18 14.97
N LYS A 298 -31.85 -15.20 15.33
CA LYS A 298 -32.34 -14.22 14.37
C LYS A 298 -31.24 -13.27 13.91
N PHE A 299 -30.40 -12.79 14.84
CA PHE A 299 -29.25 -11.96 14.52
C PHE A 299 -28.28 -12.69 13.57
N GLU A 300 -27.93 -13.94 13.86
CA GLU A 300 -27.07 -14.78 13.02
C GLU A 300 -27.65 -14.97 11.61
N SER A 301 -28.95 -15.21 11.50
CA SER A 301 -29.65 -15.31 10.21
C SER A 301 -29.64 -13.99 9.41
N LEU A 302 -29.69 -12.84 10.09
CA LEU A 302 -29.64 -11.51 9.43
C LEU A 302 -28.24 -11.17 8.90
N THR A 303 -27.20 -11.80 9.42
CA THR A 303 -25.79 -11.44 9.17
C THR A 303 -24.99 -12.58 8.53
N GLU A 304 -25.64 -13.67 8.12
CA GLU A 304 -24.99 -14.85 7.57
C GLU A 304 -24.17 -14.54 6.31
N ASP A 305 -24.72 -13.74 5.41
CA ASP A 305 -24.05 -13.32 4.17
C ASP A 305 -22.74 -12.54 4.44
N LEU A 306 -22.75 -11.66 5.45
CA LEU A 306 -21.56 -10.90 5.84
C LEU A 306 -20.45 -11.81 6.37
N ILE A 307 -20.84 -12.85 7.13
CA ILE A 307 -19.87 -13.84 7.65
C ILE A 307 -19.29 -14.68 6.51
N GLU A 308 -20.12 -15.16 5.56
CA GLU A 308 -19.66 -15.94 4.40
C GLU A 308 -18.73 -15.12 3.49
N GLU A 309 -18.94 -13.82 3.39
CA GLU A 309 -18.02 -12.93 2.67
C GLU A 309 -16.62 -12.94 3.30
N THR A 310 -16.50 -12.94 4.63
CA THR A 310 -15.20 -13.06 5.30
C THR A 310 -14.52 -14.40 5.00
N ILE A 311 -15.29 -15.50 4.94
CA ILE A 311 -14.77 -16.84 4.62
C ILE A 311 -14.22 -16.88 3.19
N SER A 312 -14.91 -16.25 2.23
CA SER A 312 -14.43 -16.15 0.84
C SER A 312 -13.08 -15.41 0.74
N LYS A 313 -12.88 -14.37 1.55
CA LYS A 313 -11.59 -13.66 1.61
C LYS A 313 -10.48 -14.53 2.21
N ILE A 314 -10.77 -15.30 3.26
CA ILE A 314 -9.81 -16.27 3.82
C ILE A 314 -9.35 -17.26 2.72
N GLU A 315 -10.31 -17.81 1.96
CA GLU A 315 -10.00 -18.77 0.90
C GLU A 315 -9.08 -18.17 -0.17
N SER A 316 -9.34 -16.92 -0.58
CA SER A 316 -8.49 -16.19 -1.52
C SER A 316 -7.07 -16.04 -0.99
N VAL A 317 -6.90 -15.54 0.24
CA VAL A 317 -5.57 -15.30 0.83
C VAL A 317 -4.76 -16.58 0.98
N ILE A 318 -5.38 -17.68 1.44
CA ILE A 318 -4.70 -18.98 1.53
C ILE A 318 -4.22 -19.45 0.15
N LYS A 319 -5.06 -19.28 -0.87
CA LYS A 319 -4.72 -19.64 -2.25
C LYS A 319 -3.58 -18.79 -2.81
N ASP A 320 -3.55 -17.49 -2.51
CA ASP A 320 -2.54 -16.56 -3.01
C ASP A 320 -1.15 -16.87 -2.46
N VAL A 321 -1.08 -17.39 -1.23
CA VAL A 321 0.18 -17.89 -0.63
C VAL A 321 0.57 -19.27 -1.15
N GLY A 322 -0.34 -19.96 -1.85
CA GLY A 322 -0.11 -21.34 -2.29
C GLY A 322 -0.14 -22.36 -1.15
N LEU A 323 -0.76 -22.01 -0.04
CA LEU A 323 -0.88 -22.88 1.14
C LEU A 323 -2.17 -23.70 1.12
N THR A 324 -2.17 -24.75 1.92
CA THR A 324 -3.38 -25.48 2.31
C THR A 324 -3.83 -25.04 3.70
N LYS A 325 -5.10 -25.22 4.04
CA LYS A 325 -5.64 -24.91 5.38
C LYS A 325 -4.88 -25.61 6.52
N ASN A 326 -4.32 -26.81 6.24
CA ASN A 326 -3.59 -27.60 7.24
C ASN A 326 -2.23 -27.00 7.60
N GLU A 327 -1.64 -26.20 6.71
CA GLU A 327 -0.34 -25.54 6.92
C GLU A 327 -0.45 -24.29 7.78
N ILE A 328 -1.67 -23.77 8.00
CA ILE A 328 -1.89 -22.73 9.00
C ILE A 328 -1.78 -23.38 10.38
N SER A 329 -0.79 -22.96 11.15
CA SER A 329 -0.54 -23.49 12.50
C SER A 329 -1.57 -22.98 13.49
N GLU A 330 -1.93 -21.71 13.40
CA GLU A 330 -2.80 -21.01 14.36
C GLU A 330 -3.61 -19.89 13.72
N VAL A 331 -4.76 -19.61 14.30
CA VAL A 331 -5.63 -18.47 13.90
C VAL A 331 -5.80 -17.55 15.10
N VAL A 332 -5.33 -16.31 14.95
CA VAL A 332 -5.45 -15.23 15.94
C VAL A 332 -6.65 -14.37 15.60
N MET A 333 -7.56 -14.19 16.56
CA MET A 333 -8.77 -13.39 16.39
C MET A 333 -8.53 -11.97 16.91
N VAL A 334 -8.70 -10.98 16.04
CA VAL A 334 -8.50 -9.55 16.30
C VAL A 334 -9.77 -8.78 15.94
N GLY A 335 -10.00 -7.64 16.62
CA GLY A 335 -11.18 -6.82 16.42
C GLY A 335 -12.40 -7.27 17.22
N GLY A 336 -13.18 -6.31 17.72
CA GLY A 336 -14.30 -6.56 18.64
C GLY A 336 -15.40 -7.43 18.07
N SER A 337 -15.63 -7.41 16.75
CA SER A 337 -16.66 -8.19 16.08
C SER A 337 -16.32 -9.68 16.00
N THR A 338 -15.07 -10.09 16.24
CA THR A 338 -14.69 -11.50 16.38
C THR A 338 -15.26 -12.18 17.63
N ARG A 339 -15.84 -11.40 18.55
CA ARG A 339 -16.55 -11.93 19.72
C ARG A 339 -17.91 -12.55 19.37
N ILE A 340 -18.44 -12.31 18.15
CA ILE A 340 -19.68 -12.89 17.67
C ILE A 340 -19.52 -14.42 17.56
N PRO A 341 -20.36 -15.24 18.26
CA PRO A 341 -20.18 -16.67 18.30
C PRO A 341 -20.23 -17.34 16.92
N LYS A 342 -21.10 -16.87 16.03
CA LYS A 342 -21.23 -17.43 14.68
C LYS A 342 -20.00 -17.18 13.81
N VAL A 343 -19.34 -16.03 13.96
CA VAL A 343 -18.05 -15.74 13.31
C VAL A 343 -17.01 -16.77 13.72
N GLN A 344 -16.87 -17.00 15.03
CA GLN A 344 -15.92 -17.98 15.56
C GLN A 344 -16.22 -19.41 15.09
N GLU A 345 -17.50 -19.81 15.11
CA GLU A 345 -17.96 -21.12 14.62
C GLU A 345 -17.57 -21.33 13.15
N ARG A 346 -17.86 -20.33 12.31
CA ARG A 346 -17.61 -20.43 10.86
C ARG A 346 -16.12 -20.44 10.52
N VAL A 347 -15.30 -19.58 11.13
CA VAL A 347 -13.85 -19.57 10.93
C VAL A 347 -13.22 -20.88 11.39
N LYS A 348 -13.58 -21.38 12.61
CA LYS A 348 -13.11 -22.66 13.12
C LYS A 348 -13.52 -23.80 12.20
N GLY A 349 -14.78 -23.82 11.74
CA GLY A 349 -15.30 -24.86 10.85
C GLY A 349 -14.65 -24.85 9.46
N PHE A 350 -14.18 -23.69 8.99
CA PHE A 350 -13.51 -23.54 7.70
C PHE A 350 -12.03 -23.98 7.74
N ILE A 351 -11.29 -23.52 8.75
CA ILE A 351 -9.84 -23.79 8.88
C ILE A 351 -9.56 -25.13 9.56
N HIS A 352 -10.52 -25.67 10.35
CA HIS A 352 -10.36 -26.87 11.17
C HIS A 352 -9.24 -26.75 12.22
N LYS A 353 -9.04 -25.55 12.77
CA LYS A 353 -8.08 -25.27 13.85
C LYS A 353 -8.80 -24.61 15.03
N GLU A 354 -8.22 -24.75 16.23
CA GLU A 354 -8.66 -23.96 17.38
C GLU A 354 -8.30 -22.50 17.18
N LEU A 355 -9.22 -21.61 17.60
CA LEU A 355 -9.01 -20.18 17.50
C LEU A 355 -8.28 -19.67 18.74
N ASN A 356 -7.18 -18.97 18.55
CA ASN A 356 -6.49 -18.34 19.67
C ASN A 356 -7.26 -17.11 20.16
N LYS A 357 -7.66 -17.17 21.41
CA LYS A 357 -8.39 -16.14 22.14
C LYS A 357 -7.63 -15.70 23.39
N SER A 358 -6.34 -16.03 23.51
CA SER A 358 -5.51 -15.69 24.66
C SER A 358 -5.19 -14.20 24.73
N VAL A 359 -5.24 -13.51 23.60
CA VAL A 359 -5.06 -12.06 23.50
C VAL A 359 -6.42 -11.35 23.52
N ASN A 360 -6.46 -10.16 24.11
CA ASN A 360 -7.65 -9.31 24.05
C ASN A 360 -7.76 -8.70 22.63
N PRO A 361 -8.80 -9.03 21.84
CA PRO A 361 -8.91 -8.60 20.44
C PRO A 361 -9.06 -7.09 20.26
N ASP A 362 -9.42 -6.35 21.32
CA ASP A 362 -9.57 -4.90 21.28
C ASP A 362 -8.26 -4.14 21.63
N GLU A 363 -7.25 -4.85 22.13
CA GLU A 363 -6.02 -4.28 22.71
C GLU A 363 -4.74 -4.77 22.05
N VAL A 364 -4.78 -5.97 21.47
CA VAL A 364 -3.60 -6.68 20.96
C VAL A 364 -2.80 -5.86 19.95
N VAL A 365 -3.47 -5.08 19.10
CA VAL A 365 -2.84 -4.23 18.08
C VAL A 365 -2.04 -3.10 18.73
N ALA A 366 -2.60 -2.42 19.73
CA ALA A 366 -1.89 -1.38 20.48
C ALA A 366 -0.69 -1.94 21.27
N VAL A 367 -0.86 -3.14 21.86
CA VAL A 367 0.21 -3.88 22.54
C VAL A 367 1.38 -4.13 21.59
N GLY A 368 1.15 -4.69 20.42
CA GLY A 368 2.19 -4.94 19.43
C GLY A 368 2.86 -3.66 18.92
N ALA A 369 2.10 -2.58 18.72
CA ALA A 369 2.64 -1.28 18.37
C ALA A 369 3.58 -0.73 19.45
N SER A 370 3.26 -0.94 20.74
CA SER A 370 4.13 -0.53 21.84
C SER A 370 5.42 -1.36 21.92
N ILE A 371 5.34 -2.67 21.63
CA ILE A 371 6.53 -3.54 21.52
C ILE A 371 7.44 -3.02 20.40
N GLN A 372 6.88 -2.67 19.24
CA GLN A 372 7.65 -2.05 18.15
C GLN A 372 8.29 -0.73 18.58
N GLY A 373 7.62 0.06 19.42
CA GLY A 373 8.19 1.26 20.04
C GLY A 373 9.41 0.91 20.91
N GLY A 374 9.34 -0.15 21.72
CA GLY A 374 10.44 -0.68 22.51
C GLY A 374 11.61 -1.17 21.65
N VAL A 375 11.34 -1.84 20.53
CA VAL A 375 12.37 -2.25 19.54
C VAL A 375 13.10 -1.03 18.98
N LEU A 376 12.38 0.01 18.56
CA LEU A 376 12.96 1.24 18.01
C LEU A 376 13.80 2.03 19.02
N LYS A 377 13.52 1.89 20.32
CA LYS A 377 14.31 2.48 21.41
C LYS A 377 15.46 1.61 21.88
N GLY A 378 15.51 0.35 21.44
CA GLY A 378 16.53 -0.62 21.87
C GLY A 378 16.22 -1.31 23.20
N ASP A 379 15.02 -1.16 23.73
CA ASP A 379 14.55 -1.84 24.94
C ASP A 379 14.23 -3.32 24.66
N VAL A 380 13.82 -3.64 23.42
CA VAL A 380 13.62 -5.00 22.91
C VAL A 380 14.67 -5.27 21.84
N LYS A 381 15.49 -6.32 22.01
CA LYS A 381 16.66 -6.54 21.14
C LYS A 381 16.48 -7.63 20.09
N ASP A 382 15.49 -8.50 20.24
CA ASP A 382 15.42 -9.77 19.50
C ASP A 382 14.24 -9.85 18.53
N VAL A 383 13.67 -8.73 18.10
CA VAL A 383 12.56 -8.71 17.14
C VAL A 383 12.93 -7.88 15.92
N LEU A 384 12.84 -8.48 14.73
CA LEU A 384 12.99 -7.81 13.46
C LEU A 384 11.69 -7.88 12.66
N LEU A 385 11.06 -6.75 12.43
CA LEU A 385 9.90 -6.68 11.55
C LEU A 385 10.37 -6.54 10.10
N LEU A 386 10.00 -7.50 9.27
CA LEU A 386 10.18 -7.46 7.82
C LEU A 386 8.81 -7.28 7.15
N ASP A 387 8.64 -6.17 6.46
CA ASP A 387 7.52 -5.95 5.54
C ASP A 387 8.01 -6.09 4.10
N VAL A 388 7.13 -6.36 3.15
CA VAL A 388 7.51 -6.61 1.75
C VAL A 388 6.74 -5.76 0.77
N THR A 389 7.34 -5.50 -0.39
CA THR A 389 6.66 -4.79 -1.48
C THR A 389 5.58 -5.67 -2.11
N PRO A 390 4.34 -5.19 -2.26
CA PRO A 390 3.23 -5.98 -2.81
C PRO A 390 3.34 -6.22 -4.32
N LEU A 391 4.04 -5.34 -5.04
CA LEU A 391 4.28 -5.39 -6.48
C LEU A 391 5.68 -4.88 -6.80
N SER A 392 6.21 -5.28 -7.96
CA SER A 392 7.47 -4.75 -8.49
C SER A 392 7.37 -3.27 -8.79
N LEU A 393 8.48 -2.56 -8.59
CA LEU A 393 8.64 -1.14 -8.88
C LEU A 393 9.74 -0.95 -9.93
N GLY A 394 9.52 -0.06 -10.86
CA GLY A 394 10.47 0.18 -11.94
C GLY A 394 10.20 1.47 -12.70
N ILE A 395 10.88 1.62 -13.83
CA ILE A 395 10.70 2.76 -14.72
C ILE A 395 10.42 2.31 -16.15
N GLU A 396 9.79 3.18 -16.93
CA GLU A 396 9.69 3.02 -18.37
C GLU A 396 11.06 3.26 -19.02
N THR A 397 11.45 2.35 -19.89
CA THR A 397 12.69 2.42 -20.68
C THR A 397 12.39 2.40 -22.18
N LEU A 398 13.44 2.53 -23.01
CA LEU A 398 13.35 2.63 -24.44
C LEU A 398 12.47 1.52 -25.06
N GLY A 399 11.48 1.93 -25.86
CA GLY A 399 10.52 1.01 -26.48
C GLY A 399 9.27 0.75 -25.65
N GLY A 400 9.07 1.46 -24.52
CA GLY A 400 7.89 1.31 -23.66
C GLY A 400 7.91 0.02 -22.81
N VAL A 401 9.10 -0.47 -22.48
CA VAL A 401 9.31 -1.62 -21.60
C VAL A 401 9.43 -1.16 -20.16
N MET A 402 8.84 -1.90 -19.21
CA MET A 402 9.08 -1.70 -17.79
C MET A 402 10.37 -2.40 -17.36
N THR A 403 11.35 -1.64 -16.93
CA THR A 403 12.55 -2.17 -16.27
C THR A 403 12.35 -2.14 -14.77
N LYS A 404 12.27 -3.33 -14.16
CA LYS A 404 12.11 -3.49 -12.71
C LYS A 404 13.40 -3.13 -12.00
N VAL A 405 13.32 -2.33 -10.93
CA VAL A 405 14.43 -1.97 -10.04
C VAL A 405 14.27 -2.64 -8.69
N ILE A 406 13.04 -2.71 -8.18
CA ILE A 406 12.68 -3.45 -6.97
C ILE A 406 11.67 -4.52 -7.35
N ASP A 407 11.93 -5.77 -7.01
CA ASP A 407 11.05 -6.90 -7.29
C ASP A 407 9.93 -7.00 -6.24
N ARG A 408 8.79 -7.55 -6.62
CA ARG A 408 7.73 -7.98 -5.71
C ARG A 408 8.30 -8.87 -4.61
N GLY A 409 7.82 -8.70 -3.37
CA GLY A 409 8.29 -9.47 -2.22
C GLY A 409 9.65 -9.02 -1.67
N THR A 410 10.20 -7.88 -2.15
CA THR A 410 11.41 -7.32 -1.55
C THR A 410 11.11 -6.78 -0.16
N THR A 411 11.86 -7.25 0.83
CA THR A 411 11.78 -6.77 2.21
C THR A 411 12.07 -5.28 2.32
N ILE A 412 11.29 -4.55 3.09
CA ILE A 412 11.48 -3.12 3.36
C ILE A 412 11.91 -2.86 4.82
N PRO A 413 12.72 -1.82 5.09
CA PRO A 413 13.18 -0.78 4.15
C PRO A 413 14.14 -1.34 3.10
N ALA A 414 14.06 -0.80 1.86
CA ALA A 414 14.91 -1.24 0.76
C ALA A 414 15.38 -0.06 -0.07
N LYS A 415 16.65 -0.12 -0.49
CA LYS A 415 17.23 0.86 -1.40
C LYS A 415 17.96 0.14 -2.52
N LYS A 416 17.53 0.37 -3.77
CA LYS A 416 18.19 -0.17 -4.96
C LYS A 416 18.39 0.92 -6.00
N SER A 417 19.53 0.87 -6.67
CA SER A 417 19.90 1.81 -7.73
C SER A 417 20.26 1.05 -9.00
N GLN A 418 19.92 1.64 -10.15
CA GLN A 418 20.32 1.14 -11.46
C GLN A 418 20.74 2.31 -12.35
N VAL A 419 21.77 2.09 -13.19
CA VAL A 419 22.27 3.10 -14.12
C VAL A 419 21.60 2.92 -15.47
N PHE A 420 21.05 4.00 -15.99
CA PHE A 420 20.44 4.12 -17.31
C PHE A 420 21.21 5.15 -18.15
N SER A 421 20.80 5.33 -19.40
CA SER A 421 21.44 6.31 -20.28
C SER A 421 20.41 7.01 -21.16
N THR A 422 20.88 7.98 -21.97
CA THR A 422 20.04 8.72 -22.94
C THR A 422 19.73 7.86 -24.17
N ALA A 423 18.54 8.06 -24.74
CA ALA A 423 18.06 7.40 -25.96
C ALA A 423 18.49 8.12 -27.24
N GLU A 424 18.82 9.41 -27.16
CA GLU A 424 19.15 10.27 -28.30
C GLU A 424 20.48 11.01 -28.05
N ASP A 425 21.12 11.41 -29.16
CA ASP A 425 22.34 12.22 -29.11
C ASP A 425 22.03 13.64 -28.60
N ASN A 426 22.89 14.15 -27.72
CA ASN A 426 22.78 15.48 -27.13
C ASN A 426 21.46 15.76 -26.38
N GLN A 427 20.84 14.71 -25.85
CA GLN A 427 19.59 14.81 -25.09
C GLN A 427 19.81 15.61 -23.80
N PRO A 428 19.16 16.79 -23.62
CA PRO A 428 19.41 17.69 -22.50
C PRO A 428 18.69 17.30 -21.21
N ALA A 429 17.69 16.40 -21.30
CA ALA A 429 16.87 15.95 -20.18
C ALA A 429 16.38 14.52 -20.41
N VAL A 430 16.10 13.79 -19.33
CA VAL A 430 15.41 12.50 -19.36
C VAL A 430 14.16 12.56 -18.50
N SER A 431 13.06 12.04 -19.03
CA SER A 431 11.81 11.85 -18.29
C SER A 431 11.82 10.48 -17.62
N ILE A 432 11.62 10.43 -16.31
CA ILE A 432 11.52 9.21 -15.53
C ILE A 432 10.05 9.00 -15.18
N MET A 433 9.42 7.96 -15.78
CA MET A 433 8.09 7.51 -15.43
C MET A 433 8.21 6.34 -14.45
N VAL A 434 7.75 6.54 -13.23
CA VAL A 434 7.79 5.52 -12.17
C VAL A 434 6.55 4.64 -12.27
N LEU A 435 6.76 3.33 -12.29
CA LEU A 435 5.74 2.32 -12.54
C LEU A 435 5.68 1.30 -11.41
N GLN A 436 4.48 0.74 -11.20
CA GLN A 436 4.22 -0.37 -10.29
C GLN A 436 3.41 -1.45 -11.01
N GLY A 437 3.85 -2.71 -10.92
CA GLY A 437 3.15 -3.86 -11.50
C GLY A 437 4.09 -4.96 -11.97
N GLU A 438 3.50 -5.97 -12.63
CA GLU A 438 4.22 -7.18 -13.03
C GLU A 438 4.32 -7.36 -14.55
N ARG A 439 3.67 -6.50 -15.35
CA ARG A 439 3.67 -6.60 -16.83
C ARG A 439 5.01 -6.10 -17.39
N ASP A 440 5.44 -6.69 -18.49
CA ASP A 440 6.69 -6.30 -19.18
C ASP A 440 6.57 -4.97 -19.94
N LEU A 441 5.35 -4.58 -20.34
CA LEU A 441 5.12 -3.32 -21.04
C LEU A 441 4.71 -2.21 -20.07
N ALA A 442 5.33 -1.05 -20.17
CA ALA A 442 5.11 0.11 -19.27
C ALA A 442 3.64 0.53 -19.21
N ARG A 443 2.95 0.58 -20.35
CA ARG A 443 1.54 0.99 -20.48
C ARG A 443 0.56 0.08 -19.74
N ASP A 444 0.93 -1.16 -19.47
CA ASP A 444 0.09 -2.17 -18.86
C ASP A 444 0.31 -2.24 -17.32
N ASN A 445 1.16 -1.34 -16.79
CA ASN A 445 1.43 -1.17 -15.37
C ASN A 445 0.87 0.17 -14.87
N LYS A 446 0.76 0.31 -13.56
CA LYS A 446 0.29 1.54 -12.92
C LYS A 446 1.39 2.60 -12.89
N SER A 447 1.11 3.78 -13.43
CA SER A 447 1.98 4.94 -13.25
C SER A 447 1.81 5.53 -11.84
N LEU A 448 2.92 5.65 -11.11
CA LEU A 448 2.98 6.26 -9.78
C LEU A 448 3.34 7.74 -9.83
N GLY A 449 4.02 8.16 -10.88
CA GLY A 449 4.42 9.55 -11.08
C GLY A 449 5.45 9.70 -12.19
N LYS A 450 5.67 10.94 -12.57
CA LYS A 450 6.64 11.32 -13.60
C LYS A 450 7.42 12.55 -13.17
N PHE A 451 8.74 12.56 -13.43
CA PHE A 451 9.58 13.73 -13.22
C PHE A 451 10.70 13.78 -14.27
N ASP A 452 11.28 14.97 -14.46
CA ASP A 452 12.30 15.18 -15.47
C ASP A 452 13.63 15.57 -14.80
N LEU A 453 14.70 14.85 -15.14
CA LEU A 453 16.08 15.26 -14.83
C LEU A 453 16.59 16.11 -15.97
N GLN A 454 16.87 17.38 -15.71
CA GLN A 454 17.32 18.37 -16.69
C GLN A 454 18.80 18.72 -16.54
N GLY A 455 19.38 19.24 -17.62
CA GLY A 455 20.76 19.77 -17.62
C GLY A 455 21.81 18.67 -17.72
N ILE A 456 21.50 17.60 -18.45
CA ILE A 456 22.45 16.60 -18.88
C ILE A 456 23.40 17.24 -19.91
N ALA A 457 24.71 17.01 -19.76
CA ALA A 457 25.70 17.55 -20.70
C ALA A 457 25.52 16.91 -22.08
N PRO A 458 25.67 17.69 -23.18
CA PRO A 458 25.63 17.14 -24.53
C PRO A 458 26.64 16.02 -24.71
N ALA A 459 26.16 14.85 -25.10
CA ALA A 459 26.97 13.64 -25.34
C ALA A 459 26.23 12.72 -26.31
N PRO A 460 26.94 11.81 -26.99
CA PRO A 460 26.30 10.76 -27.75
C PRO A 460 25.36 9.92 -26.88
N ARG A 461 24.28 9.40 -27.48
CA ARG A 461 23.35 8.48 -26.79
C ARG A 461 24.11 7.29 -26.19
N GLY A 462 23.67 6.83 -25.04
CA GLY A 462 24.30 5.73 -24.33
C GLY A 462 25.53 6.10 -23.49
N VAL A 463 26.06 7.34 -23.60
CA VAL A 463 27.25 7.81 -22.86
C VAL A 463 26.89 8.39 -21.49
N PRO A 464 25.86 9.25 -21.34
CA PRO A 464 25.46 9.76 -20.02
C PRO A 464 25.07 8.64 -19.07
N GLN A 465 25.49 8.76 -17.81
CA GLN A 465 25.17 7.78 -16.76
C GLN A 465 24.16 8.37 -15.79
N ILE A 466 22.92 7.96 -15.93
CA ILE A 466 21.79 8.40 -15.10
C ILE A 466 21.50 7.32 -14.07
N GLU A 467 21.90 7.53 -12.84
CA GLU A 467 21.60 6.62 -11.73
C GLU A 467 20.20 6.91 -11.21
N VAL A 468 19.31 5.94 -11.32
CA VAL A 468 17.95 6.01 -10.74
C VAL A 468 17.92 5.15 -9.48
N THR A 469 17.57 5.76 -8.37
CA THR A 469 17.52 5.13 -7.05
C THR A 469 16.08 5.08 -6.57
N PHE A 470 15.63 3.89 -6.17
CA PHE A 470 14.40 3.63 -5.46
C PHE A 470 14.73 3.43 -3.98
N ASP A 471 14.16 4.23 -3.11
CA ASP A 471 14.37 4.21 -1.66
C ASP A 471 13.00 4.09 -0.98
N ILE A 472 12.73 2.91 -0.40
CA ILE A 472 11.50 2.63 0.34
C ILE A 472 11.86 2.64 1.82
N ASP A 473 11.25 3.56 2.57
CA ASP A 473 11.48 3.65 4.01
C ASP A 473 10.77 2.51 4.78
N ALA A 474 11.04 2.43 6.09
CA ALA A 474 10.40 1.44 6.97
C ALA A 474 8.87 1.62 7.10
N ASN A 475 8.30 2.70 6.59
CA ASN A 475 6.86 2.94 6.56
C ASN A 475 6.23 2.58 5.20
N GLY A 476 7.03 2.05 4.25
CA GLY A 476 6.60 1.75 2.89
C GLY A 476 6.53 2.98 1.97
N ILE A 477 7.06 4.14 2.39
CA ILE A 477 7.02 5.36 1.58
C ILE A 477 8.16 5.31 0.55
N LEU A 478 7.80 5.36 -0.73
CA LEU A 478 8.74 5.33 -1.85
C LEU A 478 9.23 6.74 -2.20
N THR A 479 10.55 6.90 -2.28
CA THR A 479 11.21 8.05 -2.89
C THR A 479 12.01 7.56 -4.10
N VAL A 480 11.83 8.19 -5.25
CA VAL A 480 12.61 7.89 -6.47
C VAL A 480 13.43 9.11 -6.83
N SER A 481 14.73 8.92 -6.95
CA SER A 481 15.66 9.98 -7.36
C SER A 481 16.42 9.56 -8.61
N ALA A 482 16.78 10.54 -9.44
CA ALA A 482 17.64 10.36 -10.59
C ALA A 482 18.82 11.34 -10.50
N GLN A 483 20.02 10.87 -10.78
CA GLN A 483 21.24 11.67 -10.76
C GLN A 483 22.10 11.40 -11.99
N ASP A 484 22.50 12.45 -12.69
CA ASP A 484 23.57 12.37 -13.68
C ASP A 484 24.93 12.30 -12.98
N LYS A 485 25.62 11.18 -13.09
CA LYS A 485 26.92 10.94 -12.46
C LYS A 485 28.03 11.89 -12.95
N ASN A 486 27.92 12.38 -14.17
CA ASN A 486 28.94 13.26 -14.76
C ASN A 486 28.78 14.70 -14.28
N THR A 487 27.55 15.23 -14.23
CA THR A 487 27.29 16.61 -13.83
C THR A 487 26.97 16.77 -12.36
N GLY A 488 26.65 15.70 -11.66
CA GLY A 488 26.19 15.70 -10.28
C GLY A 488 24.77 16.26 -10.10
N LYS A 489 24.08 16.66 -11.17
CA LYS A 489 22.70 17.14 -11.11
C LYS A 489 21.76 16.03 -10.72
N SER A 490 20.86 16.31 -9.81
CA SER A 490 19.88 15.35 -9.31
C SER A 490 18.48 15.97 -9.26
N GLN A 491 17.48 15.10 -9.38
CA GLN A 491 16.08 15.40 -9.18
C GLN A 491 15.44 14.22 -8.47
N GLU A 492 14.49 14.48 -7.60
CA GLU A 492 13.75 13.44 -6.90
C GLU A 492 12.25 13.68 -6.96
N ILE A 493 11.50 12.60 -6.89
CA ILE A 493 10.07 12.61 -6.62
C ILE A 493 9.79 11.74 -5.40
N LYS A 494 9.11 12.31 -4.44
CA LYS A 494 8.54 11.54 -3.35
C LYS A 494 7.15 11.08 -3.80
N ILE A 495 7.01 9.79 -4.01
CA ILE A 495 5.72 9.19 -4.37
C ILE A 495 4.85 9.20 -3.14
N SER A 496 4.05 10.23 -3.05
CA SER A 496 3.07 10.38 -1.99
C SER A 496 1.69 10.13 -2.57
N GLY A 497 1.32 8.86 -2.62
CA GLY A 497 -0.05 8.45 -2.63
C GLY A 497 -0.85 8.59 -3.90
N SER A 498 -0.35 8.17 -5.03
CA SER A 498 -1.21 7.92 -6.21
C SER A 498 -1.42 6.44 -6.52
N SER A 499 -0.80 5.56 -5.75
CA SER A 499 -0.87 4.13 -6.02
C SER A 499 -2.08 3.42 -5.42
N GLY A 500 -3.11 4.10 -4.95
CA GLY A 500 -4.33 3.52 -4.37
C GLY A 500 -4.85 2.24 -5.04
N LEU A 501 -4.00 1.19 -5.08
CA LEU A 501 -4.39 -0.14 -5.51
C LEU A 501 -4.97 -0.87 -4.31
N SER A 502 -6.21 -1.36 -4.46
CA SER A 502 -6.79 -2.33 -3.54
C SER A 502 -6.12 -3.70 -3.73
N ASP A 503 -6.19 -4.56 -2.72
CA ASP A 503 -5.67 -5.92 -2.83
C ASP A 503 -6.29 -6.67 -4.02
N SER A 504 -7.59 -6.46 -4.32
CA SER A 504 -8.24 -7.02 -5.50
C SER A 504 -7.66 -6.49 -6.82
N GLU A 505 -7.21 -5.25 -6.87
CA GLU A 505 -6.51 -4.69 -8.04
C GLU A 505 -5.09 -5.25 -8.15
N ILE A 506 -4.39 -5.42 -7.01
CA ILE A 506 -3.08 -6.08 -6.96
C ILE A 506 -3.19 -7.52 -7.46
N GLU A 507 -4.14 -8.29 -6.95
CA GLU A 507 -4.41 -9.66 -7.41
C GLU A 507 -4.75 -9.71 -8.90
N LYS A 508 -5.59 -8.80 -9.36
CA LYS A 508 -5.93 -8.70 -10.78
C LYS A 508 -4.70 -8.40 -11.63
N MET A 509 -3.86 -7.47 -11.21
CA MET A 509 -2.61 -7.14 -11.92
C MET A 509 -1.64 -8.32 -11.98
N VAL A 510 -1.54 -9.09 -10.91
CA VAL A 510 -0.71 -10.31 -10.86
C VAL A 510 -1.29 -11.39 -11.80
N LYS A 511 -2.60 -11.65 -11.74
CA LYS A 511 -3.26 -12.62 -12.63
C LYS A 511 -3.18 -12.20 -14.10
N ASP A 512 -3.40 -10.94 -14.39
CA ASP A 512 -3.25 -10.39 -15.75
C ASP A 512 -1.81 -10.55 -16.26
N ALA A 513 -0.82 -10.35 -15.39
CA ALA A 513 0.58 -10.57 -15.75
C ALA A 513 0.88 -12.05 -16.06
N GLU A 514 0.34 -12.98 -15.27
CA GLU A 514 0.48 -14.42 -15.53
C GLU A 514 -0.19 -14.85 -16.83
N LEU A 515 -1.41 -14.36 -17.10
CA LEU A 515 -2.17 -14.68 -18.31
C LEU A 515 -1.49 -14.19 -19.58
N HIS A 516 -0.82 -13.05 -19.53
CA HIS A 516 -0.18 -12.42 -20.70
C HIS A 516 1.34 -12.64 -20.75
N LYS A 517 1.91 -13.40 -19.81
CA LYS A 517 3.36 -13.58 -19.65
C LYS A 517 4.08 -13.99 -20.93
N GLU A 518 3.54 -14.96 -21.66
CA GLU A 518 4.14 -15.43 -22.91
C GLU A 518 3.99 -14.40 -24.06
N GLU A 519 2.87 -13.69 -24.10
CA GLU A 519 2.62 -12.67 -25.11
C GLU A 519 3.50 -11.45 -24.87
N ASP A 520 3.58 -10.99 -23.63
CA ASP A 520 4.41 -9.85 -23.23
C ASP A 520 5.90 -10.16 -23.42
N ALA A 521 6.34 -11.36 -23.06
CA ALA A 521 7.73 -11.79 -23.30
C ALA A 521 8.09 -11.75 -24.80
N ARG A 522 7.19 -12.23 -25.67
CA ARG A 522 7.41 -12.15 -27.14
C ARG A 522 7.47 -10.70 -27.63
N LYS A 523 6.57 -9.84 -27.15
CA LYS A 523 6.58 -8.41 -27.50
C LYS A 523 7.86 -7.72 -27.04
N LYS A 524 8.28 -7.99 -25.82
CA LYS A 524 9.53 -7.48 -25.24
C LYS A 524 10.74 -7.93 -26.06
N GLU A 525 10.83 -9.20 -26.41
CA GLU A 525 11.92 -9.72 -27.26
C GLU A 525 12.00 -9.01 -28.61
N VAL A 526 10.87 -8.72 -29.26
CA VAL A 526 10.84 -7.95 -30.52
C VAL A 526 11.32 -6.51 -30.29
N ILE A 527 10.90 -5.87 -29.20
CA ILE A 527 11.32 -4.51 -28.85
C ILE A 527 12.83 -4.47 -28.56
N GLU A 528 13.34 -5.42 -27.80
CA GLU A 528 14.78 -5.52 -27.50
C GLU A 528 15.62 -5.76 -28.77
N ALA A 529 15.17 -6.65 -29.66
CA ALA A 529 15.81 -6.88 -30.95
C ALA A 529 15.80 -5.60 -31.81
N ARG A 530 14.69 -4.85 -31.81
CA ARG A 530 14.56 -3.57 -32.52
C ARG A 530 15.50 -2.50 -31.97
N ASN A 531 15.60 -2.36 -30.65
CA ASN A 531 16.49 -1.43 -29.98
C ASN A 531 17.96 -1.76 -30.26
N HIS A 532 18.32 -3.05 -30.24
CA HIS A 532 19.65 -3.52 -30.57
C HIS A 532 20.00 -3.22 -32.05
N ALA A 533 19.08 -3.50 -32.96
CA ALA A 533 19.22 -3.22 -34.39
C ALA A 533 19.42 -1.72 -34.65
N ASP A 534 18.64 -0.86 -34.00
CA ASP A 534 18.77 0.59 -34.13
C ASP A 534 20.10 1.10 -33.59
N SER A 535 20.53 0.57 -32.45
CA SER A 535 21.85 0.92 -31.88
C SER A 535 23.01 0.56 -32.82
N LEU A 536 22.99 -0.65 -33.41
CA LEU A 536 23.99 -1.08 -34.37
C LEU A 536 23.96 -0.25 -35.65
N ALA A 537 22.78 0.02 -36.22
CA ALA A 537 22.63 0.85 -37.41
C ALA A 537 23.18 2.26 -37.19
N HIS A 538 22.92 2.87 -36.02
CA HIS A 538 23.41 4.19 -35.68
C HIS A 538 24.94 4.22 -35.51
N GLN A 539 25.50 3.27 -34.75
CA GLN A 539 26.95 3.16 -34.54
C GLN A 539 27.70 2.92 -35.85
N THR A 540 27.18 2.01 -36.68
CA THR A 540 27.80 1.69 -37.96
C THR A 540 27.72 2.87 -38.92
N GLN A 541 26.59 3.60 -38.97
CA GLN A 541 26.47 4.82 -39.80
C GLN A 541 27.49 5.86 -39.36
N LYS A 542 27.62 6.13 -38.08
CA LYS A 542 28.59 7.10 -37.54
C LYS A 542 30.03 6.69 -37.91
N SER A 543 30.40 5.42 -37.71
CA SER A 543 31.70 4.92 -38.06
C SER A 543 31.97 4.98 -39.58
N LEU A 544 30.95 4.70 -40.39
CA LEU A 544 31.03 4.82 -41.85
C LEU A 544 31.27 6.28 -42.28
N ASP A 545 30.55 7.25 -41.70
CA ASP A 545 30.71 8.67 -42.00
C ASP A 545 32.08 9.19 -41.62
N GLU A 546 32.63 8.77 -40.47
CA GLU A 546 33.97 9.15 -40.00
C GLU A 546 35.10 8.53 -40.82
N HIS A 547 34.91 7.33 -41.39
CA HIS A 547 35.98 6.56 -42.03
C HIS A 547 35.75 6.27 -43.50
N LYS A 548 34.72 6.86 -44.11
CA LYS A 548 34.34 6.63 -45.55
C LYS A 548 35.52 6.81 -46.51
N ALA A 549 36.38 7.79 -46.23
CA ALA A 549 37.58 8.07 -47.06
C ALA A 549 38.63 6.92 -47.06
N ASN A 550 38.55 5.99 -46.14
CA ASN A 550 39.48 4.87 -46.00
C ASN A 550 38.94 3.55 -46.60
N LEU A 551 37.72 3.56 -47.12
CA LEU A 551 37.06 2.43 -47.73
C LEU A 551 37.05 2.56 -49.25
N ASN A 552 37.08 1.43 -49.96
CA ASN A 552 36.75 1.47 -51.38
C ASN A 552 35.24 1.73 -51.57
N GLU A 553 34.86 2.23 -52.71
CA GLU A 553 33.47 2.66 -53.00
C GLU A 553 32.44 1.50 -52.90
N ASN A 554 32.87 0.27 -53.29
CA ASN A 554 31.99 -0.90 -53.24
C ASN A 554 31.70 -1.30 -51.79
N ASP A 555 32.69 -1.35 -50.91
CA ASP A 555 32.49 -1.70 -49.48
C ASP A 555 31.67 -0.62 -48.74
N ALA A 556 31.94 0.67 -49.01
CA ALA A 556 31.14 1.76 -48.46
C ALA A 556 29.68 1.67 -48.87
N ASN A 557 29.40 1.36 -50.14
CA ASN A 557 28.04 1.19 -50.63
C ASN A 557 27.37 -0.08 -50.05
N GLU A 558 28.08 -1.18 -49.89
CA GLU A 558 27.57 -2.40 -49.29
C GLU A 558 27.13 -2.16 -47.82
N ILE A 559 27.99 -1.49 -47.05
CA ILE A 559 27.68 -1.13 -45.68
C ILE A 559 26.46 -0.19 -45.62
N GLN A 560 26.43 0.86 -46.47
CA GLN A 560 25.30 1.79 -46.52
C GLN A 560 23.98 1.09 -46.89
N ASN A 561 24.01 0.14 -47.85
CA ASN A 561 22.84 -0.63 -48.23
C ASN A 561 22.35 -1.52 -47.09
N ALA A 562 23.27 -2.15 -46.35
CA ALA A 562 22.91 -2.94 -45.17
C ALA A 562 22.30 -2.09 -44.04
N ILE A 563 22.84 -0.88 -43.79
CA ILE A 563 22.26 0.08 -42.87
C ILE A 563 20.84 0.47 -43.28
N ASN A 564 20.63 0.81 -44.54
CA ASN A 564 19.32 1.20 -45.06
C ASN A 564 18.31 0.04 -44.94
N ALA A 565 18.71 -1.18 -45.32
CA ALA A 565 17.85 -2.35 -45.22
C ALA A 565 17.44 -2.68 -43.77
N LEU A 566 18.38 -2.47 -42.81
CA LEU A 566 18.06 -2.63 -41.40
C LEU A 566 17.15 -1.51 -40.87
N LYS A 567 17.41 -0.24 -41.23
CA LYS A 567 16.55 0.90 -40.89
C LYS A 567 15.12 0.74 -41.42
N ASP A 568 14.94 0.20 -42.65
CA ASP A 568 13.62 -0.06 -43.20
C ASP A 568 12.89 -1.18 -42.45
N CYS A 569 13.62 -2.23 -42.05
CA CYS A 569 13.08 -3.29 -41.19
C CYS A 569 12.65 -2.75 -39.82
N ILE A 570 13.45 -1.87 -39.17
CA ILE A 570 13.14 -1.22 -37.89
C ILE A 570 11.85 -0.40 -37.99
N LYS A 571 11.61 0.31 -39.10
CA LYS A 571 10.41 1.13 -39.31
C LYS A 571 9.14 0.30 -39.54
N ASN A 572 9.27 -0.97 -39.89
CA ASN A 572 8.14 -1.85 -40.06
C ASN A 572 7.61 -2.33 -38.70
N ASP A 573 6.45 -1.84 -38.27
CA ASP A 573 5.83 -2.21 -36.99
C ASP A 573 5.52 -3.72 -36.91
N ASN A 574 5.35 -4.40 -38.03
CA ASN A 574 5.08 -5.83 -38.10
C ASN A 574 6.34 -6.71 -38.25
N ALA A 575 7.53 -6.11 -38.20
CA ALA A 575 8.77 -6.88 -38.30
C ALA A 575 8.90 -7.86 -37.12
N THR A 576 9.21 -9.10 -37.42
CA THR A 576 9.43 -10.17 -36.46
C THR A 576 10.85 -10.06 -35.85
N LYS A 577 11.06 -10.67 -34.66
CA LYS A 577 12.39 -10.78 -34.03
C LYS A 577 13.40 -11.39 -35.02
N ALA A 578 13.04 -12.48 -35.72
CA ALA A 578 13.92 -13.16 -36.64
C ALA A 578 14.36 -12.26 -37.80
N GLU A 579 13.44 -11.48 -38.40
CA GLU A 579 13.78 -10.52 -39.47
C GLU A 579 14.73 -9.42 -39.00
N LEU A 580 14.51 -8.90 -37.79
CA LEU A 580 15.39 -7.90 -37.19
C LEU A 580 16.80 -8.48 -36.92
N GLU A 581 16.87 -9.68 -36.36
CA GLU A 581 18.14 -10.38 -36.07
C GLU A 581 18.91 -10.72 -37.34
N ASP A 582 18.23 -11.20 -38.39
CA ASP A 582 18.87 -11.50 -39.69
C ASP A 582 19.48 -10.24 -40.33
N LYS A 583 18.71 -9.14 -40.38
CA LYS A 583 19.23 -7.86 -40.92
C LYS A 583 20.34 -7.28 -40.05
N THR A 584 20.26 -7.42 -38.74
CA THR A 584 21.31 -7.03 -37.78
C THR A 584 22.60 -7.81 -38.05
N LYS A 585 22.51 -9.12 -38.25
CA LYS A 585 23.66 -9.98 -38.59
C LYS A 585 24.29 -9.61 -39.91
N LEU A 586 23.47 -9.32 -40.95
CA LEU A 586 23.98 -8.87 -42.25
C LEU A 586 24.74 -7.55 -42.13
N LEU A 587 24.22 -6.58 -41.34
CA LEU A 587 24.91 -5.33 -41.10
C LEU A 587 26.22 -5.56 -40.33
N ALA A 588 26.22 -6.41 -39.31
CA ALA A 588 27.42 -6.72 -38.53
C ALA A 588 28.53 -7.34 -39.41
N GLN A 589 28.14 -8.23 -40.37
CA GLN A 589 29.10 -8.81 -41.33
C GLN A 589 29.66 -7.74 -42.29
N ALA A 590 28.79 -6.86 -42.82
CA ALA A 590 29.27 -5.77 -43.66
C ALA A 590 30.18 -4.79 -42.91
N ALA A 591 29.90 -4.52 -41.61
CA ALA A 591 30.68 -3.64 -40.77
C ALA A 591 32.09 -4.20 -40.41
N GLN A 592 32.32 -5.51 -40.52
CA GLN A 592 33.68 -6.09 -40.34
C GLN A 592 34.70 -5.48 -41.29
N LYS A 593 34.29 -5.20 -42.54
CA LYS A 593 35.15 -4.55 -43.55
C LYS A 593 35.59 -3.15 -43.08
N LEU A 594 34.78 -2.43 -42.32
CA LEU A 594 35.13 -1.15 -41.74
C LEU A 594 36.23 -1.32 -40.68
N GLY A 595 36.14 -2.35 -39.85
CA GLY A 595 37.16 -2.69 -38.84
C GLY A 595 38.47 -3.06 -39.48
N GLU A 596 38.47 -3.85 -40.55
CA GLU A 596 39.68 -4.22 -41.31
C GLU A 596 40.38 -3.00 -41.95
N ALA A 597 39.58 -2.09 -42.53
CA ALA A 597 40.10 -0.84 -43.13
C ALA A 597 40.74 0.07 -42.07
N MET A 598 40.18 0.12 -40.86
CA MET A 598 40.73 0.89 -39.72
C MET A 598 42.02 0.26 -39.18
N ALA A 599 42.11 -1.07 -39.08
CA ALA A 599 43.30 -1.81 -38.63
C ALA A 599 44.47 -1.65 -39.62
N ASN A 600 44.18 -1.69 -40.92
CA ASN A 600 45.20 -1.52 -41.97
C ASN A 600 45.82 -0.12 -41.96
N LYS A 601 45.05 0.92 -41.63
CA LYS A 601 45.55 2.30 -41.49
C LYS A 601 46.47 2.46 -40.28
N ASN A 602 46.13 1.90 -39.14
CA ASN A 602 46.95 1.95 -37.94
C ASN A 602 48.28 1.21 -38.12
N ASN A 603 48.31 0.14 -38.93
CA ASN A 603 49.53 -0.55 -39.30
C ASN A 603 50.41 0.21 -40.35
N ALA A 604 49.80 1.07 -41.17
CA ALA A 604 50.53 1.88 -42.15
C ALA A 604 51.16 3.14 -41.54
N GLU A 605 50.71 3.61 -40.38
CA GLU A 605 51.26 4.78 -39.67
C GLU A 605 52.34 4.42 -38.61
N GLN A 606 52.69 3.15 -38.42
CA GLN A 606 53.89 2.80 -37.61
C GLN A 606 55.14 3.05 -38.46
N PRO A 607 56.04 3.96 -38.04
CA PRO A 607 57.28 4.17 -38.76
C PRO A 607 58.13 2.88 -38.72
N LYS A 608 58.50 2.39 -39.91
CA LYS A 608 59.51 1.30 -40.05
C LYS A 608 60.72 1.70 -39.24
N LYS A 609 61.03 1.02 -38.14
CA LYS A 609 62.35 1.04 -37.52
C LYS A 609 63.35 0.54 -38.55
N LYS A 610 64.26 1.42 -38.94
CA LYS A 610 65.47 1.01 -39.65
C LYS A 610 66.24 0.05 -38.76
N ASP A 611 66.54 -1.12 -39.31
CA ASP A 611 67.65 -1.94 -38.86
C ASP A 611 68.95 -1.15 -39.07
N ASP A 612 69.65 -0.82 -38.01
CA ASP A 612 71.06 -0.49 -38.06
C ASP A 612 71.82 -1.12 -36.87
N ASP A 613 72.71 -2.01 -37.28
CA ASP A 613 73.95 -2.41 -36.63
C ASP A 613 73.96 -3.12 -35.27
N VAL A 614 74.22 -4.40 -35.43
CA VAL A 614 74.94 -5.27 -34.48
C VAL A 614 76.27 -4.70 -34.15
N ILE A 615 76.61 -4.43 -32.91
CA ILE A 615 77.92 -4.38 -32.37
C ILE A 615 77.97 -5.31 -31.15
N ASP A 616 78.74 -6.43 -31.36
CA ASP A 616 79.22 -7.30 -30.31
C ASP A 616 80.14 -6.50 -29.34
N ALA A 617 79.94 -6.68 -28.05
CA ALA A 617 80.93 -6.45 -27.05
C ALA A 617 80.83 -7.49 -25.93
N GLU A 618 81.85 -8.28 -25.84
CA GLU A 618 82.12 -9.29 -24.82
C GLU A 618 82.31 -8.67 -23.43
N VAL A 619 81.91 -9.40 -22.43
CA VAL A 619 82.51 -9.80 -21.14
C VAL A 619 83.36 -8.76 -20.39
N GLU A 620 82.94 -8.39 -19.18
CA GLU A 620 83.54 -8.80 -17.88
C GLU A 620 82.53 -8.71 -16.74
#